data_56e858c194e13fd730273881ed902472
#
_entry.id   56e858c194e13fd730273881ed902472
#
_cell.length_a   1.000
_cell.length_b   1.000
_cell.length_c   1.000
_cell.angle_alpha   90.00
_cell.angle_beta   90.00
_cell.angle_gamma   90.00
#
_symmetry.space_group_name_H-M   'P 1'
#
loop_
_entity.id
_entity.type
_entity.pdbx_description
1 polymer ?
#
loop_
_entity_poly.entity_id
_entity_poly.type
_entity_poly.pdbx_seq_one_letter_code
_entity_poly.pdbx_strand_id
1 'polypeptide(L)'
;MIKSVCIFCGSSSSHMKKNSFNKEHVIIAKTIGRELSKRKIKIIYGGANVGLMGLMSDEALKNKGKVIGIALKSFKKWGILHKKLTKTFLVNTLQRRKELMYKKSDAFIVLPGGIGTIDEVFDVIATNILTKSNKLLILLNYKNFWKKLIELLNNYTNWTLLGQVDLDLYLENNFGKCLMS
;
A
#
# COMPACT_ATOMS: atom_id res chain seq x y z
N MET A 1 -8.70 8.73 -14.60
CA MET A 1 -9.37 8.66 -13.28
C MET A 1 -8.99 7.36 -12.59
N ILE A 2 -8.43 7.42 -11.37
CA ILE A 2 -8.00 6.27 -10.58
C ILE A 2 -9.22 5.52 -10.05
N LYS A 3 -9.35 4.23 -10.38
CA LYS A 3 -10.45 3.34 -9.95
C LYS A 3 -9.97 2.25 -9.00
N SER A 4 -8.67 2.03 -8.92
CA SER A 4 -8.05 1.00 -8.09
C SER A 4 -6.69 1.44 -7.56
N VAL A 5 -6.43 1.19 -6.28
CA VAL A 5 -5.18 1.53 -5.61
C VAL A 5 -4.61 0.30 -4.93
N CYS A 6 -3.34 0.03 -5.15
CA CYS A 6 -2.61 -0.96 -4.38
C CYS A 6 -2.02 -0.33 -3.13
N ILE A 7 -2.21 -0.98 -1.98
CA ILE A 7 -1.65 -0.54 -0.71
C ILE A 7 -0.52 -1.49 -0.30
N PHE A 8 0.68 -0.94 -0.14
CA PHE A 8 1.82 -1.61 0.45
C PHE A 8 1.99 -1.14 1.89
N CYS A 9 2.07 -2.06 2.83
CA CYS A 9 2.22 -1.74 4.25
C CYS A 9 2.77 -2.92 5.05
N GLY A 10 3.28 -2.64 6.24
CA GLY A 10 3.87 -3.66 7.09
C GLY A 10 2.87 -4.70 7.60
N SER A 11 3.32 -5.96 7.64
CA SER A 11 2.54 -7.11 8.08
C SER A 11 2.59 -7.35 9.60
N SER A 12 3.69 -7.01 10.26
CA SER A 12 3.82 -7.16 11.72
C SER A 12 4.96 -6.33 12.28
N SER A 13 4.91 -6.09 13.58
CA SER A 13 6.03 -5.52 14.35
C SER A 13 7.13 -6.55 14.66
N SER A 14 6.95 -7.85 14.34
CA SER A 14 7.84 -8.92 14.80
C SER A 14 9.23 -8.95 14.15
N HIS A 15 9.37 -8.38 12.95
CA HIS A 15 10.66 -8.26 12.26
C HIS A 15 11.22 -6.83 12.26
N MET A 16 10.51 -5.91 12.85
CA MET A 16 10.96 -4.55 13.07
C MET A 16 11.31 -4.38 14.55
N LYS A 17 12.30 -3.54 14.87
CA LYS A 17 12.63 -3.20 16.27
C LYS A 17 11.33 -2.89 17.03
N LYS A 18 11.22 -3.40 18.28
CA LYS A 18 10.07 -3.17 19.19
C LYS A 18 9.51 -1.74 19.01
N ASN A 19 8.22 -1.60 18.67
CA ASN A 19 7.48 -0.34 18.48
C ASN A 19 7.54 0.31 17.06
N SER A 20 7.69 -0.44 15.99
CA SER A 20 7.70 0.13 14.63
C SER A 20 6.34 0.67 14.15
N PHE A 21 5.21 0.22 14.70
CA PHE A 21 3.89 0.80 14.43
C PHE A 21 3.33 1.44 15.69
N ASN A 22 3.30 2.77 15.73
CA ASN A 22 2.67 3.54 16.79
C ASN A 22 1.15 3.70 16.54
N LYS A 23 0.44 4.31 17.51
CA LYS A 23 -1.01 4.58 17.39
C LYS A 23 -1.37 5.35 16.12
N GLU A 24 -0.51 6.24 15.69
CA GLU A 24 -0.71 7.10 14.52
C GLU A 24 -0.65 6.31 13.22
N HIS A 25 0.29 5.36 13.07
CA HIS A 25 0.33 4.46 11.91
C HIS A 25 -0.97 3.65 11.77
N VAL A 26 -1.54 3.24 12.91
CA VAL A 26 -2.85 2.56 12.95
C VAL A 26 -3.97 3.49 12.48
N ILE A 27 -3.99 4.73 12.94
CA ILE A 27 -4.98 5.75 12.52
C ILE A 27 -4.86 5.99 11.02
N ILE A 28 -3.65 6.17 10.50
CA ILE A 28 -3.40 6.38 9.07
C ILE A 28 -3.94 5.21 8.24
N ALA A 29 -3.57 3.98 8.58
CA ALA A 29 -4.00 2.80 7.85
C ALA A 29 -5.54 2.68 7.80
N LYS A 30 -6.22 2.89 8.93
CA LYS A 30 -7.68 2.91 9.01
C LYS A 30 -8.29 4.06 8.21
N THR A 31 -7.72 5.27 8.29
CA THR A 31 -8.20 6.43 7.53
C THR A 31 -8.14 6.19 6.04
N ILE A 32 -7.03 5.63 5.52
CA ILE A 32 -6.89 5.30 4.11
C ILE A 32 -7.94 4.26 3.70
N GLY A 33 -8.12 3.19 4.46
CA GLY A 33 -9.13 2.18 4.18
C GLY A 33 -10.54 2.79 4.07
N ARG A 34 -10.90 3.65 5.02
CA ARG A 34 -12.17 4.35 5.05
C ARG A 34 -12.35 5.31 3.87
N GLU A 35 -11.37 6.16 3.61
CA GLU A 35 -11.48 7.21 2.59
C GLU A 35 -11.50 6.66 1.17
N LEU A 36 -10.69 5.65 0.86
CA LEU A 36 -10.75 4.98 -0.44
C LEU A 36 -12.12 4.29 -0.64
N SER A 37 -12.65 3.68 0.41
CA SER A 37 -13.98 3.04 0.36
C SER A 37 -15.10 4.04 0.10
N LYS A 38 -15.12 5.19 0.79
CA LYS A 38 -16.08 6.27 0.56
C LYS A 38 -16.05 6.78 -0.88
N ARG A 39 -14.86 6.84 -1.50
CA ARG A 39 -14.68 7.25 -2.90
C ARG A 39 -14.94 6.14 -3.91
N LYS A 40 -15.37 4.95 -3.45
CA LYS A 40 -15.60 3.76 -4.28
C LYS A 40 -14.35 3.30 -5.04
N ILE A 41 -13.15 3.67 -4.57
CA ILE A 41 -11.88 3.22 -5.11
C ILE A 41 -11.61 1.81 -4.58
N LYS A 42 -11.33 0.89 -5.48
CA LYS A 42 -11.01 -0.50 -5.16
C LYS A 42 -9.63 -0.58 -4.50
N ILE A 43 -9.53 -1.26 -3.38
CA ILE A 43 -8.27 -1.51 -2.69
C ILE A 43 -7.72 -2.87 -3.11
N ILE A 44 -6.45 -2.90 -3.47
CA ILE A 44 -5.67 -4.10 -3.75
C ILE A 44 -4.54 -4.16 -2.73
N TYR A 45 -4.23 -5.33 -2.18
CA TYR A 45 -3.16 -5.46 -1.20
C TYR A 45 -2.69 -6.92 -1.05
N GLY A 46 -1.76 -7.17 -0.14
CA GLY A 46 -1.12 -8.47 0.08
C GLY A 46 -1.99 -9.60 0.62
N GLY A 47 -3.24 -9.36 0.99
CA GLY A 47 -4.21 -10.38 1.38
C GLY A 47 -4.08 -10.94 2.80
N ALA A 48 -3.13 -10.47 3.60
CA ALA A 48 -2.95 -10.93 4.98
C ALA A 48 -3.80 -10.12 5.97
N ASN A 49 -4.24 -10.78 7.05
CA ASN A 49 -4.97 -10.17 8.16
C ASN A 49 -4.05 -9.93 9.36
N VAL A 50 -2.94 -9.23 9.13
CA VAL A 50 -1.94 -8.93 10.15
C VAL A 50 -1.41 -7.50 10.01
N GLY A 51 -0.98 -6.90 11.13
CA GLY A 51 -0.39 -5.56 11.15
C GLY A 51 -1.30 -4.48 10.55
N LEU A 52 -0.70 -3.52 9.86
CA LEU A 52 -1.44 -2.44 9.20
C LEU A 52 -2.33 -2.95 8.06
N MET A 53 -1.95 -4.06 7.41
CA MET A 53 -2.75 -4.70 6.35
C MET A 53 -4.13 -5.11 6.84
N GLY A 54 -4.21 -5.81 7.97
CA GLY A 54 -5.48 -6.24 8.57
C GLY A 54 -6.34 -5.04 8.96
N LEU A 55 -5.76 -4.08 9.68
CA LEU A 55 -6.47 -2.89 10.16
C LEU A 55 -7.03 -2.04 9.01
N MET A 56 -6.26 -1.82 7.96
CA MET A 56 -6.70 -1.09 6.77
C MET A 56 -7.83 -1.81 6.05
N SER A 57 -7.68 -3.11 5.81
CA SER A 57 -8.68 -3.90 5.08
C SER A 57 -9.97 -4.07 5.87
N ASP A 58 -9.91 -4.29 7.17
CA ASP A 58 -11.09 -4.35 8.05
C ASP A 58 -11.88 -3.04 8.04
N GLU A 59 -11.18 -1.90 8.16
CA GLU A 59 -11.82 -0.59 8.13
C GLU A 59 -12.45 -0.31 6.75
N ALA A 60 -11.78 -0.71 5.66
CA ALA A 60 -12.33 -0.58 4.32
C ALA A 60 -13.62 -1.41 4.14
N LEU A 61 -13.60 -2.66 4.57
CA LEU A 61 -14.78 -3.55 4.49
C LEU A 61 -15.94 -3.05 5.36
N LYS A 62 -15.65 -2.52 6.56
CA LYS A 62 -16.64 -1.87 7.43
C LYS A 62 -17.36 -0.71 6.72
N ASN A 63 -16.63 0.02 5.87
CA ASN A 63 -17.19 1.12 5.06
C ASN A 63 -17.67 0.64 3.67
N LYS A 64 -18.02 -0.64 3.51
CA LYS A 64 -18.55 -1.26 2.28
C LYS A 64 -17.61 -1.14 1.08
N GLY A 65 -16.30 -0.97 1.32
CA GLY A 65 -15.27 -0.89 0.28
C GLY A 65 -15.03 -2.24 -0.40
N LYS A 66 -14.58 -2.19 -1.65
CA LYS A 66 -14.18 -3.38 -2.41
C LYS A 66 -12.69 -3.64 -2.15
N VAL A 67 -12.37 -4.71 -1.45
CA VAL A 67 -11.00 -5.08 -1.07
C VAL A 67 -10.61 -6.41 -1.71
N ILE A 68 -9.52 -6.40 -2.46
CA ILE A 68 -8.97 -7.58 -3.16
C ILE A 68 -7.61 -7.93 -2.55
N GLY A 69 -7.47 -9.15 -2.10
CA GLY A 69 -6.20 -9.72 -1.64
C GLY A 69 -5.49 -10.47 -2.76
N ILE A 70 -4.18 -10.27 -2.89
CA ILE A 70 -3.31 -11.09 -3.74
C ILE A 70 -2.27 -11.73 -2.82
N ALA A 71 -2.47 -12.99 -2.48
CA ALA A 71 -1.75 -13.68 -1.43
C ALA A 71 -1.01 -14.92 -1.94
N LEU A 72 0.09 -15.26 -1.28
CA LEU A 72 0.72 -16.55 -1.50
C LEU A 72 -0.15 -17.67 -0.94
N LYS A 73 -0.14 -18.85 -1.57
CA LYS A 73 -0.81 -20.04 -1.05
C LYS A 73 -0.33 -20.41 0.36
N SER A 74 0.92 -20.14 0.69
CA SER A 74 1.48 -20.33 2.03
C SER A 74 0.77 -19.52 3.11
N PHE A 75 0.22 -18.33 2.81
CA PHE A 75 -0.52 -17.51 3.78
C PHE A 75 -1.75 -18.23 4.33
N LYS A 76 -2.39 -19.08 3.50
CA LYS A 76 -3.48 -19.95 3.95
C LYS A 76 -2.97 -21.01 4.95
N LYS A 77 -1.81 -21.61 4.68
CA LYS A 77 -1.18 -22.59 5.59
C LYS A 77 -0.77 -21.97 6.90
N TRP A 78 -0.30 -20.72 6.88
CA TRP A 78 0.11 -19.97 8.08
C TRP A 78 -1.05 -19.34 8.86
N GLY A 79 -2.29 -19.49 8.39
CA GLY A 79 -3.47 -18.95 9.06
C GLY A 79 -3.59 -17.42 9.05
N ILE A 80 -2.77 -16.72 8.25
CA ILE A 80 -2.74 -15.25 8.20
C ILE A 80 -3.59 -14.65 7.08
N LEU A 81 -4.21 -15.48 6.25
CA LEU A 81 -5.04 -15.00 5.15
C LEU A 81 -6.31 -14.32 5.68
N HIS A 82 -6.63 -13.17 5.14
CA HIS A 82 -7.86 -12.44 5.49
C HIS A 82 -9.10 -13.14 4.90
N LYS A 83 -10.06 -13.52 5.77
CA LYS A 83 -11.21 -14.38 5.39
C LYS A 83 -12.40 -13.62 4.80
N LYS A 84 -12.48 -12.29 5.00
CA LYS A 84 -13.67 -11.48 4.67
C LYS A 84 -13.51 -10.60 3.43
N LEU A 85 -12.45 -10.78 2.64
CA LEU A 85 -12.20 -9.96 1.47
C LEU A 85 -13.28 -10.13 0.39
N THR A 86 -13.52 -9.08 -0.39
CA THR A 86 -14.41 -9.13 -1.56
C THR A 86 -13.94 -10.20 -2.56
N LYS A 87 -12.63 -10.33 -2.76
CA LYS A 87 -12.02 -11.37 -3.59
C LYS A 87 -10.58 -11.63 -3.15
N THR A 88 -10.16 -12.90 -3.27
CA THR A 88 -8.77 -13.29 -3.01
C THR A 88 -8.21 -14.05 -4.20
N PHE A 89 -7.03 -13.64 -4.66
CA PHE A 89 -6.24 -14.39 -5.64
C PHE A 89 -5.10 -15.08 -4.91
N LEU A 90 -5.02 -16.39 -5.03
CA LEU A 90 -3.92 -17.19 -4.48
C LEU A 90 -2.91 -17.49 -5.59
N VAL A 91 -1.66 -17.17 -5.33
CA VAL A 91 -0.54 -17.37 -6.26
C VAL A 91 0.56 -18.22 -5.63
N ASN A 92 1.44 -18.77 -6.47
CA ASN A 92 2.49 -19.68 -6.00
C ASN A 92 3.80 -18.93 -5.68
N THR A 93 4.07 -17.79 -6.35
CA THR A 93 5.36 -17.08 -6.25
C THR A 93 5.18 -15.61 -5.89
N LEU A 94 6.18 -15.01 -5.24
CA LEU A 94 6.23 -13.58 -4.95
C LEU A 94 6.21 -12.74 -6.23
N GLN A 95 6.92 -13.18 -7.26
CA GLN A 95 6.95 -12.49 -8.55
C GLN A 95 5.54 -12.39 -9.16
N ARG A 96 4.81 -13.52 -9.23
CA ARG A 96 3.43 -13.53 -9.76
C ARG A 96 2.48 -12.68 -8.91
N ARG A 97 2.72 -12.63 -7.60
CA ARG A 97 1.98 -11.76 -6.68
C ARG A 97 2.16 -10.29 -7.03
N LYS A 98 3.41 -9.82 -7.12
CA LYS A 98 3.76 -8.44 -7.46
C LYS A 98 3.24 -8.06 -8.86
N GLU A 99 3.42 -8.92 -9.83
CA GLU A 99 2.89 -8.72 -11.19
C GLU A 99 1.37 -8.50 -11.20
N LEU A 100 0.61 -9.33 -10.48
CA LEU A 100 -0.85 -9.16 -10.39
C LEU A 100 -1.25 -7.90 -9.63
N MET A 101 -0.53 -7.54 -8.57
CA MET A 101 -0.76 -6.30 -7.83
C MET A 101 -0.56 -5.09 -8.77
N TYR A 102 0.52 -5.09 -9.53
CA TYR A 102 0.80 -4.04 -10.50
C TYR A 102 -0.27 -3.97 -11.61
N LYS A 103 -0.61 -5.09 -12.23
CA LYS A 103 -1.58 -5.14 -13.34
C LYS A 103 -2.99 -4.72 -12.94
N LYS A 104 -3.40 -4.96 -11.69
CA LYS A 104 -4.75 -4.68 -11.21
C LYS A 104 -4.94 -3.30 -10.62
N SER A 105 -3.89 -2.51 -10.52
CA SER A 105 -3.89 -1.21 -9.86
C SER A 105 -3.56 -0.08 -10.81
N ASP A 106 -4.27 1.03 -10.63
CA ASP A 106 -4.04 2.28 -11.38
C ASP A 106 -2.98 3.15 -10.68
N ALA A 107 -2.88 3.03 -9.35
CA ALA A 107 -1.91 3.76 -8.52
C ALA A 107 -1.52 2.94 -7.29
N PHE A 108 -0.50 3.41 -6.57
CA PHE A 108 0.08 2.75 -5.41
C PHE A 108 0.22 3.73 -4.24
N ILE A 109 -0.10 3.27 -3.02
CA ILE A 109 0.13 4.00 -1.78
C ILE A 109 0.98 3.12 -0.85
N VAL A 110 2.03 3.70 -0.30
CA VAL A 110 3.00 3.02 0.56
C VAL A 110 2.89 3.58 1.97
N LEU A 111 2.40 2.78 2.88
CA LEU A 111 2.38 3.05 4.32
C LEU A 111 3.68 2.57 4.97
N PRO A 112 3.94 2.91 6.23
CA PRO A 112 5.05 2.35 6.97
C PRO A 112 5.10 0.82 6.87
N GLY A 113 6.29 0.29 6.58
CA GLY A 113 6.50 -1.13 6.36
C GLY A 113 7.96 -1.55 6.44
N GLY A 114 8.22 -2.83 6.33
CA GLY A 114 9.55 -3.43 6.36
C GLY A 114 10.10 -3.73 4.96
N ILE A 115 11.06 -4.68 4.94
CA ILE A 115 11.79 -5.05 3.72
C ILE A 115 10.86 -5.51 2.58
N GLY A 116 9.77 -6.22 2.88
CA GLY A 116 8.79 -6.63 1.88
C GLY A 116 8.05 -5.46 1.23
N THR A 117 7.79 -4.39 2.01
CA THR A 117 7.21 -3.15 1.48
C THR A 117 8.21 -2.40 0.60
N ILE A 118 9.48 -2.38 0.98
CA ILE A 118 10.57 -1.79 0.17
C ILE A 118 10.74 -2.56 -1.15
N ASP A 119 10.73 -3.88 -1.11
CA ASP A 119 10.79 -4.73 -2.32
C ASP A 119 9.62 -4.44 -3.28
N GLU A 120 8.40 -4.29 -2.76
CA GLU A 120 7.21 -3.91 -3.54
C GLU A 120 7.35 -2.50 -4.16
N VAL A 121 7.95 -1.54 -3.43
CA VAL A 121 8.23 -0.18 -3.95
C VAL A 121 9.19 -0.22 -5.12
N PHE A 122 10.34 -0.90 -4.97
CA PHE A 122 11.33 -1.01 -6.05
C PHE A 122 10.79 -1.75 -7.26
N ASP A 123 9.94 -2.75 -7.08
CA ASP A 123 9.28 -3.47 -8.17
C ASP A 123 8.38 -2.55 -9.01
N VAL A 124 7.57 -1.68 -8.36
CA VAL A 124 6.74 -0.69 -9.06
C VAL A 124 7.61 0.32 -9.81
N ILE A 125 8.64 0.82 -9.17
CA ILE A 125 9.59 1.78 -9.76
C ILE A 125 10.24 1.18 -11.01
N ALA A 126 10.86 0.02 -10.88
CA ALA A 126 11.52 -0.66 -11.97
C ALA A 126 10.53 -0.98 -13.11
N THR A 127 9.32 -1.43 -12.78
CA THR A 127 8.30 -1.72 -13.79
C THR A 127 7.87 -0.45 -14.51
N ASN A 128 7.63 0.66 -13.81
CA ASN A 128 7.29 1.94 -14.45
C ASN A 128 8.37 2.38 -15.45
N ILE A 129 9.64 2.31 -15.07
CA ILE A 129 10.78 2.71 -15.93
C ILE A 129 10.86 1.80 -17.17
N LEU A 130 10.90 0.49 -16.94
CA LEU A 130 11.13 -0.49 -18.00
C LEU A 130 9.97 -0.59 -18.99
N THR A 131 8.74 -0.39 -18.52
CA THR A 131 7.53 -0.44 -19.37
C THR A 131 7.06 0.92 -19.85
N LYS A 132 7.79 2.00 -19.51
CA LYS A 132 7.39 3.40 -19.77
C LYS A 132 5.97 3.71 -19.25
N SER A 133 5.60 3.09 -18.14
CA SER A 133 4.32 3.33 -17.46
C SER A 133 4.45 4.48 -16.47
N ASN A 134 3.38 5.26 -16.32
CA ASN A 134 3.34 6.42 -15.42
C ASN A 134 2.36 6.20 -14.27
N LYS A 135 2.28 4.98 -13.72
CA LYS A 135 1.42 4.74 -12.56
C LYS A 135 1.94 5.46 -11.33
N LEU A 136 1.07 6.24 -10.71
CA LEU A 136 1.41 7.03 -9.53
C LEU A 136 1.81 6.13 -8.36
N LEU A 137 2.93 6.45 -7.72
CA LEU A 137 3.42 5.81 -6.50
C LEU A 137 3.57 6.87 -5.41
N ILE A 138 2.80 6.75 -4.33
CA ILE A 138 2.77 7.72 -3.21
C ILE A 138 3.37 7.08 -1.97
N LEU A 139 4.48 7.61 -1.46
CA LEU A 139 5.04 7.24 -0.17
C LEU A 139 4.46 8.16 0.92
N LEU A 140 3.72 7.61 1.87
CA LEU A 140 3.24 8.35 3.03
C LEU A 140 4.37 8.49 4.06
N ASN A 141 5.06 9.62 3.99
CA ASN A 141 6.26 9.88 4.78
C ASN A 141 5.93 10.51 6.15
N TYR A 142 4.97 9.93 6.86
CA TYR A 142 4.60 10.40 8.19
C TYR A 142 5.79 10.33 9.17
N LYS A 143 6.07 11.44 9.86
CA LYS A 143 7.20 11.59 10.79
C LYS A 143 8.54 11.12 10.19
N ASN A 144 8.73 11.40 8.91
CA ASN A 144 9.95 11.06 8.18
C ASN A 144 10.30 9.55 8.16
N PHE A 145 9.30 8.67 8.27
CA PHE A 145 9.51 7.23 8.23
C PHE A 145 10.29 6.78 6.99
N TRP A 146 9.96 7.34 5.82
CA TRP A 146 10.59 7.02 4.55
C TRP A 146 11.73 7.96 4.16
N LYS A 147 12.15 8.90 5.02
CA LYS A 147 13.15 9.94 4.70
C LYS A 147 14.41 9.36 4.02
N LYS A 148 15.03 8.34 4.63
CA LYS A 148 16.24 7.71 4.09
C LYS A 148 16.00 7.01 2.74
N LEU A 149 14.85 6.39 2.55
CA LEU A 149 14.48 5.77 1.28
C LEU A 149 14.28 6.83 0.19
N ILE A 150 13.60 7.93 0.52
CA ILE A 150 13.36 9.04 -0.41
C ILE A 150 14.70 9.70 -0.79
N GLU A 151 15.58 9.95 0.17
CA GLU A 151 16.93 10.48 -0.09
C GLU A 151 17.72 9.55 -1.02
N LEU A 152 17.68 8.23 -0.77
CA LEU A 152 18.31 7.25 -1.64
C LEU A 152 17.74 7.30 -3.06
N LEU A 153 16.43 7.30 -3.21
CA LEU A 153 15.75 7.33 -4.51
C LEU A 153 16.06 8.60 -5.29
N ASN A 154 16.11 9.76 -4.65
CA ASN A 154 16.42 11.04 -5.27
C ASN A 154 17.82 11.08 -5.89
N ASN A 155 18.77 10.30 -5.37
CA ASN A 155 20.13 10.22 -5.93
C ASN A 155 20.20 9.44 -7.25
N TYR A 156 19.22 8.61 -7.55
CA TYR A 156 19.23 7.70 -8.71
C TYR A 156 18.25 8.05 -9.81
N THR A 157 17.34 8.99 -9.55
CA THR A 157 16.25 9.23 -10.50
C THR A 157 15.73 10.66 -10.40
N ASN A 158 15.52 11.31 -11.54
CA ASN A 158 14.76 12.57 -11.63
C ASN A 158 13.25 12.23 -11.53
N TRP A 159 12.76 12.06 -10.30
CA TRP A 159 11.39 11.59 -10.06
C TRP A 159 10.36 12.71 -10.06
N THR A 160 9.65 12.85 -11.14
CA THR A 160 8.39 13.61 -11.21
C THR A 160 7.16 12.81 -10.73
N LEU A 161 7.34 11.51 -10.39
CA LEU A 161 6.24 10.57 -10.09
C LEU A 161 6.13 10.17 -8.61
N LEU A 162 7.01 10.65 -7.74
CA LEU A 162 6.89 10.44 -6.31
C LEU A 162 6.13 11.61 -5.68
N GLY A 163 4.84 11.45 -5.49
CA GLY A 163 4.10 12.30 -4.60
C GLY A 163 4.61 12.10 -3.16
N GLN A 164 5.45 13.00 -2.66
CA GLN A 164 5.73 13.10 -1.23
C GLN A 164 4.54 13.81 -0.60
N VAL A 165 3.74 13.10 0.16
CA VAL A 165 2.62 13.71 0.87
C VAL A 165 2.98 13.79 2.34
N ASP A 166 3.16 15.02 2.83
CA ASP A 166 3.18 15.28 4.25
C ASP A 166 1.76 15.05 4.81
N LEU A 167 1.63 14.17 5.78
CA LEU A 167 0.33 13.69 6.23
C LEU A 167 -0.48 14.78 6.92
N ASP A 168 0.15 15.75 7.59
CA ASP A 168 -0.55 16.83 8.26
C ASP A 168 -1.22 17.74 7.23
N LEU A 169 -0.57 18.01 6.10
CA LEU A 169 -1.17 18.70 4.96
C LEU A 169 -2.23 17.86 4.24
N TYR A 170 -2.10 16.56 4.30
CA TYR A 170 -2.95 15.59 3.61
C TYR A 170 -4.27 15.31 4.34
N LEU A 171 -4.27 15.28 5.67
CA LEU A 171 -5.48 15.08 6.47
C LEU A 171 -6.34 16.34 6.52
N GLU A 172 -5.72 17.52 6.47
CA GLU A 172 -6.44 18.79 6.54
C GLU A 172 -6.96 19.28 5.17
N ASN A 173 -6.28 19.00 4.07
CA ASN A 173 -6.53 19.72 2.82
C ASN A 173 -6.80 18.94 1.56
N ASN A 174 -6.90 17.65 1.45
CA ASN A 174 -7.23 17.07 0.12
C ASN A 174 -6.64 15.70 -0.23
N PHE A 175 -7.14 14.67 0.39
CA PHE A 175 -7.09 13.33 -0.19
C PHE A 175 -7.64 13.33 -1.65
N GLY A 176 -8.50 14.28 -1.97
CA GLY A 176 -9.15 14.39 -3.28
C GLY A 176 -8.29 14.97 -4.40
N LYS A 177 -7.44 15.94 -4.14
CA LYS A 177 -6.69 16.62 -5.22
C LYS A 177 -5.52 15.80 -5.77
N CYS A 178 -4.80 15.06 -4.94
CA CYS A 178 -3.66 14.26 -5.38
C CYS A 178 -4.04 13.02 -6.20
N LEU A 179 -5.28 12.52 -6.05
CA LEU A 179 -5.79 11.39 -6.83
C LEU A 179 -6.61 11.82 -8.05
N MET A 180 -6.85 13.12 -8.25
CA MET A 180 -7.63 13.64 -9.38
C MET A 180 -6.80 14.46 -10.38
N SER A 181 -5.57 14.80 -10.07
CA SER A 181 -4.59 15.34 -11.03
C SER A 181 -3.88 14.21 -11.78
#